data_b43a3671835ccdfbd26183ccaf0a154f
#
_entry.id   b43a3671835ccdfbd26183ccaf0a154f
#
_cell.length_a   1.000
_cell.length_b   1.000
_cell.length_c   1.000
_cell.angle_alpha   90.00
_cell.angle_beta   90.00
_cell.angle_gamma   90.00
#
_symmetry.space_group_name_H-M   'P 1'
#
loop_
_entity.id
_entity.type
_entity.pdbx_description
1 polymer ?
#
loop_
_entity_poly.entity_id
_entity_poly.type
_entity_poly.pdbx_seq_one_letter_code
_entity_poly.pdbx_strand_id
1 'polypeptide(L)'
;MVRKKKSDEYDAKIQQALVVLGEVSEDSTTPRNIRRSAKDAVNALKSGEYTPAVRASNAVSMLDEILQDPNMPPYTRVKLWNVMSFIEAIKD
;
A
#
# COMPACT_ATOMS: atom_id res chain seq x y z
N MET A 1 6.83 30.54 -9.54
CA MET A 1 7.08 29.10 -9.48
C MET A 1 6.33 28.50 -8.29
N VAL A 2 5.50 27.51 -8.54
CA VAL A 2 4.72 26.89 -7.49
C VAL A 2 5.57 25.81 -6.81
N ARG A 3 5.76 25.96 -5.48
CA ARG A 3 6.48 24.96 -4.71
C ARG A 3 5.55 23.78 -4.41
N LYS A 4 6.00 22.57 -4.71
CA LYS A 4 5.25 21.36 -4.43
C LYS A 4 5.11 21.18 -2.93
N LYS A 5 3.89 20.97 -2.43
CA LYS A 5 3.65 20.73 -1.02
C LYS A 5 3.94 19.28 -0.68
N LYS A 6 4.29 19.00 0.59
CA LYS A 6 4.50 17.62 1.07
C LYS A 6 3.28 16.76 0.82
N SER A 7 2.08 17.31 0.97
CA SER A 7 0.83 16.59 0.71
C SER A 7 0.76 16.09 -0.74
N ASP A 8 1.25 16.89 -1.70
CA ASP A 8 1.27 16.48 -3.10
C ASP A 8 2.25 15.34 -3.34
N GLU A 9 3.41 15.38 -2.67
CA GLU A 9 4.40 14.31 -2.75
C GLU A 9 3.85 13.02 -2.14
N TYR A 10 3.16 13.13 -1.01
CA TYR A 10 2.56 11.98 -0.34
C TYR A 10 1.44 11.39 -1.18
N ASP A 11 0.63 12.23 -1.82
CA ASP A 11 -0.43 11.77 -2.70
C ASP A 11 0.15 10.99 -3.89
N ALA A 12 1.27 11.46 -4.45
CA ALA A 12 1.94 10.76 -5.54
C ALA A 12 2.43 9.37 -5.09
N LYS A 13 3.01 9.29 -3.90
CA LYS A 13 3.47 8.01 -3.34
C LYS A 13 2.30 7.06 -3.07
N ILE A 14 1.20 7.59 -2.56
CA ILE A 14 -0.01 6.81 -2.33
C ILE A 14 -0.57 6.30 -3.65
N GLN A 15 -0.59 7.12 -4.69
CA GLN A 15 -1.07 6.69 -6.01
C GLN A 15 -0.21 5.55 -6.57
N GLN A 16 1.10 5.63 -6.43
CA GLN A 16 1.99 4.54 -6.85
C GLN A 16 1.67 3.26 -6.09
N ALA A 17 1.47 3.36 -4.78
CA ALA A 17 1.12 2.21 -3.95
C ALA A 17 -0.22 1.61 -4.37
N LEU A 18 -1.21 2.46 -4.66
CA LEU A 18 -2.54 2.01 -5.08
C LEU A 18 -2.50 1.23 -6.38
N VAL A 19 -1.67 1.65 -7.33
CA VAL A 19 -1.51 0.94 -8.60
C VAL A 19 -1.00 -0.48 -8.36
N VAL A 20 0.05 -0.63 -7.57
CA VAL A 20 0.66 -1.94 -7.31
C VAL A 20 -0.29 -2.82 -6.48
N LEU A 21 -0.92 -2.26 -5.45
CA LEU A 21 -1.89 -2.99 -4.63
C LEU A 21 -3.09 -3.44 -5.44
N GLY A 22 -3.54 -2.59 -6.38
CA GLY A 22 -4.62 -2.95 -7.29
C GLY A 22 -4.26 -4.16 -8.15
N GLU A 23 -3.03 -4.19 -8.67
CA GLU A 23 -2.56 -5.34 -9.43
C GLU A 23 -2.58 -6.62 -8.60
N VAL A 24 -2.10 -6.55 -7.36
CA VAL A 24 -2.09 -7.72 -6.46
C VAL A 24 -3.52 -8.17 -6.14
N SER A 25 -4.41 -7.23 -5.88
CA SER A 25 -5.79 -7.55 -5.51
C SER A 25 -6.58 -8.21 -6.66
N GLU A 26 -6.17 -7.97 -7.90
CA GLU A 26 -6.84 -8.50 -9.09
C GLU A 26 -6.13 -9.70 -9.69
N ASP A 27 -4.96 -10.08 -9.17
CA ASP A 27 -4.17 -11.19 -9.69
C ASP A 27 -4.76 -12.52 -9.23
N SER A 28 -5.40 -13.24 -10.18
CA SER A 28 -6.05 -14.52 -9.88
C SER A 28 -5.07 -15.60 -9.44
N THR A 29 -3.77 -15.45 -9.71
CA THR A 29 -2.74 -16.41 -9.29
C THR A 29 -2.29 -16.18 -7.84
N THR A 30 -2.67 -15.05 -7.25
CA THR A 30 -2.35 -14.74 -5.86
C THR A 30 -3.43 -15.33 -4.94
N PRO A 31 -3.06 -15.96 -3.81
CA PRO A 31 -4.06 -16.52 -2.88
C PRO A 31 -5.09 -15.50 -2.45
N ARG A 32 -6.31 -15.97 -2.22
CA ARG A 32 -7.46 -15.10 -1.90
C ARG A 32 -7.23 -14.21 -0.68
N ASN A 33 -6.63 -14.75 0.38
CA ASN A 33 -6.39 -13.97 1.59
C ASN A 33 -5.42 -12.83 1.34
N ILE A 34 -4.44 -13.02 0.48
CA ILE A 34 -3.47 -11.98 0.13
C ILE A 34 -4.14 -10.92 -0.74
N ARG A 35 -4.96 -11.34 -1.71
CA ARG A 35 -5.74 -10.39 -2.53
C ARG A 35 -6.66 -9.54 -1.67
N ARG A 36 -7.31 -10.15 -0.68
CA ARG A 36 -8.19 -9.43 0.24
C ARG A 36 -7.42 -8.41 1.07
N SER A 37 -6.26 -8.80 1.59
CA SER A 37 -5.42 -7.88 2.37
C SER A 37 -4.93 -6.71 1.53
N ALA A 38 -4.58 -6.96 0.27
CA ALA A 38 -4.19 -5.90 -0.65
C ALA A 38 -5.34 -4.91 -0.86
N LYS A 39 -6.55 -5.42 -1.02
CA LYS A 39 -7.75 -4.59 -1.18
C LYS A 39 -8.04 -3.77 0.08
N ASP A 40 -7.87 -4.38 1.25
CA ASP A 40 -8.04 -3.68 2.52
C ASP A 40 -7.03 -2.54 2.66
N ALA A 41 -5.79 -2.77 2.23
CA ALA A 41 -4.76 -1.74 2.24
C ALA A 41 -5.10 -0.60 1.27
N VAL A 42 -5.66 -0.91 0.10
CA VAL A 42 -6.16 0.11 -0.82
C VAL A 42 -7.21 0.98 -0.13
N ASN A 43 -8.16 0.36 0.53
CA ASN A 43 -9.22 1.09 1.23
C ASN A 43 -8.66 1.96 2.34
N ALA A 44 -7.66 1.46 3.08
CA ALA A 44 -7.00 2.23 4.13
C ALA A 44 -6.32 3.47 3.56
N LEU A 45 -5.63 3.32 2.42
CA LEU A 45 -4.94 4.45 1.79
C LEU A 45 -5.89 5.47 1.19
N LYS A 46 -7.11 5.07 0.85
CA LYS A 46 -8.13 5.95 0.28
C LYS A 46 -9.02 6.63 1.31
N SER A 47 -8.93 6.23 2.57
CA SER A 47 -9.81 6.76 3.61
C SER A 47 -9.64 8.26 3.76
N GLY A 48 -10.74 9.02 3.66
CA GLY A 48 -10.73 10.46 3.82
C GLY A 48 -10.76 10.92 5.27
N GLU A 49 -10.88 9.98 6.22
CA GLU A 49 -11.00 10.30 7.64
C GLU A 49 -9.66 10.58 8.30
N TYR A 50 -8.55 10.17 7.69
CA TYR A 50 -7.24 10.23 8.30
C TYR A 50 -6.24 11.00 7.45
N THR A 51 -5.20 11.53 8.11
CA THR A 51 -4.09 12.18 7.42
C THR A 51 -3.33 11.16 6.57
N PRO A 52 -2.55 11.61 5.56
CA PRO A 52 -1.74 10.68 4.76
C PRO A 52 -0.83 9.79 5.61
N ALA A 53 -0.20 10.34 6.65
CA ALA A 53 0.68 9.55 7.51
C ALA A 53 -0.07 8.44 8.25
N VAL A 54 -1.26 8.73 8.75
CA VAL A 54 -2.08 7.73 9.46
C VAL A 54 -2.56 6.66 8.47
N ARG A 55 -2.99 7.07 7.28
CA ARG A 55 -3.42 6.13 6.24
C ARG A 55 -2.29 5.19 5.85
N ALA A 56 -1.08 5.75 5.66
CA ALA A 56 0.09 4.97 5.32
C ALA A 56 0.45 3.99 6.44
N SER A 57 0.42 4.46 7.68
CA SER A 57 0.72 3.62 8.84
C SER A 57 -0.25 2.44 8.96
N ASN A 58 -1.53 2.68 8.73
CA ASN A 58 -2.53 1.62 8.76
C ASN A 58 -2.28 0.59 7.66
N ALA A 59 -1.97 1.05 6.45
CA ALA A 59 -1.68 0.16 5.33
C ALA A 59 -0.39 -0.65 5.60
N VAL A 60 0.64 -0.03 6.15
CA VAL A 60 1.89 -0.73 6.49
C VAL A 60 1.61 -1.86 7.48
N SER A 61 0.80 -1.60 8.50
CA SER A 61 0.44 -2.63 9.48
C SER A 61 -0.25 -3.83 8.83
N MET A 62 -1.17 -3.56 7.91
CA MET A 62 -1.89 -4.61 7.19
C MET A 62 -0.94 -5.43 6.31
N LEU A 63 -0.04 -4.76 5.60
CA LEU A 63 0.90 -5.43 4.71
C LEU A 63 1.97 -6.20 5.49
N ASP A 64 2.44 -5.66 6.62
CA ASP A 64 3.39 -6.36 7.48
C ASP A 64 2.83 -7.70 7.92
N GLU A 65 1.56 -7.70 8.31
CA GLU A 65 0.90 -8.92 8.76
C GLU A 65 0.81 -9.95 7.64
N ILE A 66 0.37 -9.53 6.44
CA ILE A 66 0.19 -10.48 5.33
C ILE A 66 1.53 -10.95 4.75
N LEU A 67 2.60 -10.15 4.89
CA LEU A 67 3.92 -10.54 4.41
C LEU A 67 4.49 -11.74 5.16
N GLN A 68 3.93 -12.07 6.32
CA GLN A 68 4.33 -13.23 7.10
C GLN A 68 3.68 -14.52 6.63
N ASP A 69 2.74 -14.45 5.68
CA ASP A 69 2.06 -15.62 5.16
C ASP A 69 3.03 -16.49 4.35
N PRO A 70 3.26 -17.76 4.72
CA PRO A 70 4.20 -18.63 4.02
C PRO A 70 3.74 -19.01 2.60
N ASN A 71 2.46 -18.81 2.29
CA ASN A 71 1.91 -19.13 0.97
C ASN A 71 2.02 -17.99 -0.01
N MET A 72 2.63 -16.88 0.37
CA MET A 72 2.77 -15.74 -0.52
C MET A 72 3.77 -16.03 -1.62
N PRO A 73 3.38 -15.88 -2.91
CA PRO A 73 4.33 -16.03 -4.02
C PRO A 73 5.48 -15.02 -3.91
N PRO A 74 6.71 -15.42 -4.28
CA PRO A 74 7.86 -14.50 -4.16
C PRO A 74 7.70 -13.19 -4.92
N TYR A 75 7.13 -13.21 -6.13
CA TYR A 75 6.93 -11.99 -6.91
C TYR A 75 5.93 -11.05 -6.24
N THR A 76 4.91 -11.61 -5.58
CA THR A 76 3.94 -10.81 -4.84
C THR A 76 4.61 -10.14 -3.64
N ARG A 77 5.48 -10.87 -2.96
CA ARG A 77 6.24 -10.34 -1.83
C ARG A 77 7.08 -9.13 -2.24
N VAL A 78 7.75 -9.22 -3.39
CA VAL A 78 8.55 -8.11 -3.91
C VAL A 78 7.66 -6.90 -4.20
N LYS A 79 6.50 -7.11 -4.81
CA LYS A 79 5.56 -6.01 -5.09
C LYS A 79 5.12 -5.32 -3.81
N LEU A 80 4.79 -6.10 -2.78
CA LEU A 80 4.35 -5.53 -1.49
C LEU A 80 5.48 -4.80 -0.77
N TRP A 81 6.71 -5.30 -0.86
CA TRP A 81 7.87 -4.59 -0.32
C TRP A 81 8.06 -3.24 -1.01
N ASN A 82 7.88 -3.18 -2.33
CA ASN A 82 7.94 -1.92 -3.07
C ASN A 82 6.88 -0.95 -2.59
N VAL A 83 5.65 -1.44 -2.37
CA VAL A 83 4.57 -0.61 -1.84
C VAL A 83 4.97 -0.04 -0.48
N MET A 84 5.50 -0.87 0.40
CA MET A 84 5.90 -0.42 1.74
C MET A 84 6.98 0.63 1.66
N SER A 85 7.94 0.49 0.75
CA SER A 85 8.99 1.49 0.60
C SER A 85 8.44 2.85 0.14
N PHE A 86 7.37 2.85 -0.66
CA PHE A 86 6.72 4.11 -1.07
C PHE A 86 6.02 4.78 0.11
N ILE A 87 5.26 4.01 0.90
CA ILE A 87 4.38 4.60 1.91
C ILE A 87 5.04 4.77 3.28
N GLU A 88 6.10 4.01 3.58
CA GLU A 88 6.84 4.19 4.84
C GLU A 88 7.55 5.54 4.91
N ALA A 89 7.78 6.17 3.76
CA ALA A 89 8.37 7.50 3.71
C ALA A 89 7.37 8.60 4.09
N ILE A 90 6.08 8.27 4.19
CA ILE A 90 5.03 9.24 4.49
C ILE A 90 4.93 9.42 6.00
N LYS A 91 5.35 10.57 6.46
CA LYS A 91 5.34 10.90 7.90
C LYS A 91 4.85 12.34 8.09
N ASP A 92 4.20 12.58 9.20
CA ASP A 92 3.76 13.93 9.57
C ASP A 92 4.94 14.84 9.91
#